data_aa00e94210d2337c17e5eb33cbb21c09
#
_entry.id   aa00e94210d2337c17e5eb33cbb21c09
#
_cell.length_a   1.000
_cell.length_b   1.000
_cell.length_c   1.000
_cell.angle_alpha   90.00
_cell.angle_beta   90.00
_cell.angle_gamma   90.00
#
_symmetry.space_group_name_H-M   'P 1'
#
loop_
_entity.id
_entity.type
_entity.pdbx_description
1 polymer ?
#
loop_
_entity_poly.entity_id
_entity_poly.type
_entity_poly.pdbx_seq_one_letter_code
_entity_poly.pdbx_strand_id
1 'polypeptide(L)'
;LARAYDDGFFDDLITPYKGLTRDNNLRPDTTLEKLGKLKPVFGKKNANPTMTAANSTPLTDGASCVLLGTDEWAKERGLKPLAYIVHQETAAVDFIGKSGTTEGLLMAPAYAVPRMLERAGLTLQDFDFYEIHEAFASQVLSTLAAWEDDSFCQERLGLDAPLGSIDRSKLNVNGSSLAAGHPFAATGGRILATAAKLLDQKGSGRALISICAAGGQGVTCILEK
;
A
#
# COMPACT_ATOMS: atom_id res chain seq x y z
N LEU A 1 -13.21 3.23 2.62
CA LEU A 1 -13.67 2.57 1.37
C LEU A 1 -15.16 2.80 1.13
N ALA A 2 -16.06 2.57 2.13
CA ALA A 2 -17.51 2.78 1.95
C ALA A 2 -17.84 4.19 1.45
N ARG A 3 -17.32 5.23 2.13
CA ARG A 3 -17.49 6.62 1.69
C ARG A 3 -17.04 6.84 0.25
N ALA A 4 -15.88 6.31 -0.15
CA ALA A 4 -15.37 6.47 -1.51
C ALA A 4 -16.29 5.84 -2.57
N TYR A 5 -16.94 4.72 -2.24
CA TYR A 5 -18.00 4.16 -3.09
C TYR A 5 -19.25 5.05 -3.15
N ASP A 6 -19.68 5.58 -2.01
CA ASP A 6 -20.88 6.42 -1.94
C ASP A 6 -20.67 7.77 -2.64
N ASP A 7 -19.43 8.28 -2.63
CA ASP A 7 -19.00 9.50 -3.34
C ASP A 7 -18.73 9.26 -4.84
N GLY A 8 -18.89 8.03 -5.36
CA GLY A 8 -18.70 7.68 -6.77
C GLY A 8 -17.23 7.60 -7.23
N PHE A 9 -16.28 7.58 -6.28
CA PHE A 9 -14.85 7.51 -6.64
C PHE A 9 -14.49 6.29 -7.48
N PHE A 10 -15.17 5.17 -7.29
CA PHE A 10 -14.88 3.91 -7.96
C PHE A 10 -15.74 3.65 -9.21
N ASP A 11 -16.65 4.55 -9.61
CA ASP A 11 -17.63 4.30 -10.68
C ASP A 11 -16.98 4.01 -12.04
N ASP A 12 -15.85 4.64 -12.34
CA ASP A 12 -15.06 4.42 -13.56
C ASP A 12 -13.85 3.48 -13.39
N LEU A 13 -13.56 3.06 -12.15
CA LEU A 13 -12.48 2.12 -11.84
C LEU A 13 -12.96 0.68 -11.74
N ILE A 14 -14.21 0.46 -11.33
CA ILE A 14 -14.79 -0.87 -11.15
C ILE A 14 -15.48 -1.32 -12.43
N THR A 15 -15.06 -2.46 -12.94
CA THR A 15 -15.79 -3.18 -14.00
C THR A 15 -16.73 -4.19 -13.34
N PRO A 16 -18.06 -4.00 -13.41
CA PRO A 16 -19.01 -4.93 -12.83
C PRO A 16 -18.85 -6.36 -13.39
N TYR A 17 -18.86 -7.35 -12.52
CA TYR A 17 -18.75 -8.74 -12.91
C TYR A 17 -19.79 -9.60 -12.19
N LYS A 18 -20.59 -10.35 -12.96
CA LYS A 18 -21.65 -11.25 -12.46
C LYS A 18 -22.55 -10.61 -11.39
N GLY A 19 -22.91 -9.33 -11.60
CA GLY A 19 -23.77 -8.58 -10.68
C GLY A 19 -23.05 -7.92 -9.49
N LEU A 20 -21.76 -8.15 -9.30
CA LEU A 20 -20.96 -7.42 -8.32
C LEU A 20 -20.57 -6.06 -8.88
N THR A 21 -20.90 -5.01 -8.15
CA THR A 21 -20.59 -3.61 -8.45
C THR A 21 -19.73 -2.94 -7.38
N ARG A 22 -19.54 -3.63 -6.26
CA ARG A 22 -18.72 -3.21 -5.10
C ARG A 22 -17.96 -4.39 -4.54
N ASP A 23 -16.89 -4.13 -3.82
CA ASP A 23 -16.17 -5.14 -3.04
C ASP A 23 -17.11 -5.77 -2.00
N ASN A 24 -17.35 -7.08 -2.09
CA ASN A 24 -18.28 -7.79 -1.20
C ASN A 24 -17.68 -8.10 0.18
N ASN A 25 -16.39 -7.85 0.40
CA ASN A 25 -15.76 -7.90 1.72
C ASN A 25 -16.00 -6.63 2.55
N LEU A 26 -16.40 -5.54 1.91
CA LEU A 26 -16.67 -4.28 2.58
C LEU A 26 -17.76 -4.45 3.67
N ARG A 27 -17.46 -3.95 4.87
CA ARG A 27 -18.36 -3.95 6.04
C ARG A 27 -18.56 -2.52 6.51
N PRO A 28 -19.51 -1.77 5.91
CA PRO A 28 -19.71 -0.35 6.21
C PRO A 28 -20.16 -0.10 7.65
N ASP A 29 -20.76 -1.09 8.30
CA ASP A 29 -21.23 -1.06 9.69
C ASP A 29 -20.16 -1.44 10.72
N THR A 30 -18.88 -1.49 10.31
CA THR A 30 -17.75 -1.79 11.19
C THR A 30 -17.58 -0.70 12.26
N THR A 31 -17.39 -1.11 13.52
CA THR A 31 -17.09 -0.23 14.66
C THR A 31 -15.92 -0.78 15.47
N LEU A 32 -15.21 0.08 16.21
CA LEU A 32 -14.14 -0.36 17.10
C LEU A 32 -14.64 -1.37 18.14
N GLU A 33 -15.86 -1.21 18.63
CA GLU A 33 -16.47 -2.16 19.57
C GLU A 33 -16.64 -3.54 18.94
N LYS A 34 -17.15 -3.62 17.70
CA LYS A 34 -17.28 -4.89 16.97
C LYS A 34 -15.93 -5.54 16.73
N LEU A 35 -14.93 -4.74 16.31
CA LEU A 35 -13.57 -5.21 16.06
C LEU A 35 -12.91 -5.76 17.34
N GLY A 36 -13.09 -5.08 18.47
CA GLY A 36 -12.53 -5.48 19.77
C GLY A 36 -13.08 -6.81 20.33
N LYS A 37 -14.22 -7.27 19.83
CA LYS A 37 -14.81 -8.57 20.20
C LYS A 37 -14.24 -9.76 19.41
N LEU A 38 -13.45 -9.50 18.35
CA LEU A 38 -12.91 -10.56 17.50
C LEU A 38 -11.77 -11.30 18.20
N LYS A 39 -11.79 -12.62 18.02
CA LYS A 39 -10.72 -13.48 18.56
C LYS A 39 -9.52 -13.48 17.60
N PRO A 40 -8.29 -13.58 18.13
CA PRO A 40 -7.09 -13.75 17.32
C PRO A 40 -7.17 -14.98 16.42
N VAL A 41 -6.74 -14.82 15.16
CA VAL A 41 -6.65 -15.89 14.16
C VAL A 41 -5.21 -16.34 13.93
N PHE A 42 -4.24 -15.47 14.19
CA PHE A 42 -2.81 -15.75 14.13
C PHE A 42 -2.16 -15.59 15.50
N GLY A 43 -1.01 -16.23 15.69
CA GLY A 43 -0.21 -16.10 16.91
C GLY A 43 -0.93 -16.57 18.18
N LYS A 44 -1.88 -17.49 18.09
CA LYS A 44 -2.73 -17.95 19.23
C LYS A 44 -1.97 -18.52 20.40
N LYS A 45 -0.70 -18.94 20.20
CA LYS A 45 0.19 -19.45 21.24
C LYS A 45 1.00 -18.35 21.93
N ASN A 46 0.98 -17.12 21.41
CA ASN A 46 1.67 -15.99 22.00
C ASN A 46 0.93 -15.54 23.27
N ALA A 47 1.65 -14.92 24.20
CA ALA A 47 1.06 -14.42 25.45
C ALA A 47 -0.05 -13.37 25.18
N ASN A 48 0.13 -12.51 24.20
CA ASN A 48 -0.81 -11.45 23.83
C ASN A 48 -1.07 -11.45 22.32
N PRO A 49 -1.86 -12.38 21.78
CA PRO A 49 -2.14 -12.42 20.35
C PRO A 49 -3.11 -11.28 19.95
N THR A 50 -2.74 -10.51 18.94
CA THR A 50 -3.51 -9.32 18.52
C THR A 50 -4.04 -9.40 17.08
N MET A 51 -3.61 -10.40 16.30
CA MET A 51 -3.98 -10.49 14.89
C MET A 51 -5.31 -11.22 14.72
N THR A 52 -6.33 -10.45 14.38
CA THR A 52 -7.72 -10.91 14.14
C THR A 52 -8.07 -10.87 12.66
N ALA A 53 -9.23 -11.42 12.30
CA ALA A 53 -9.74 -11.30 10.94
C ALA A 53 -9.99 -9.84 10.49
N ALA A 54 -10.16 -8.91 11.45
CA ALA A 54 -10.43 -7.51 11.13
C ALA A 54 -9.17 -6.67 10.82
N ASN A 55 -8.02 -7.08 11.32
CA ASN A 55 -6.74 -6.41 11.07
C ASN A 55 -5.80 -7.22 10.18
N SER A 56 -6.36 -8.22 9.50
CA SER A 56 -5.71 -9.06 8.50
C SER A 56 -6.52 -8.99 7.22
N THR A 57 -5.87 -8.75 6.08
CA THR A 57 -6.59 -8.67 4.81
C THR A 57 -7.18 -10.02 4.42
N PRO A 58 -8.42 -10.10 3.93
CA PRO A 58 -8.97 -11.34 3.40
C PRO A 58 -8.37 -11.63 2.01
N LEU A 59 -8.03 -12.88 1.76
CA LEU A 59 -7.71 -13.35 0.41
C LEU A 59 -8.99 -13.42 -0.41
N THR A 60 -8.94 -12.93 -1.64
CA THR A 60 -10.11 -12.81 -2.51
C THR A 60 -9.76 -13.15 -3.95
N ASP A 61 -10.80 -13.36 -4.75
CA ASP A 61 -10.67 -13.36 -6.21
C ASP A 61 -10.75 -11.93 -6.72
N GLY A 62 -10.04 -11.63 -7.81
CA GLY A 62 -10.07 -10.32 -8.43
C GLY A 62 -9.09 -10.20 -9.59
N ALA A 63 -9.36 -9.23 -10.46
CA ALA A 63 -8.49 -8.86 -11.56
C ALA A 63 -8.35 -7.35 -11.62
N SER A 64 -7.22 -6.87 -12.11
CA SER A 64 -6.99 -5.45 -12.38
C SER A 64 -6.25 -5.30 -13.70
N CYS A 65 -6.48 -4.18 -14.37
CA CYS A 65 -5.79 -3.79 -15.59
C CYS A 65 -5.36 -2.33 -15.48
N VAL A 66 -4.12 -2.05 -15.87
CA VAL A 66 -3.58 -0.68 -15.98
C VAL A 66 -2.98 -0.53 -17.37
N LEU A 67 -3.40 0.50 -18.10
CA LEU A 67 -2.83 0.83 -19.38
C LEU A 67 -1.60 1.71 -19.18
N LEU A 68 -0.44 1.23 -19.63
CA LEU A 68 0.81 1.97 -19.61
C LEU A 68 1.22 2.32 -21.05
N GLY A 69 1.81 3.50 -21.22
CA GLY A 69 2.31 3.96 -22.53
C GLY A 69 3.25 5.14 -22.35
N THR A 70 3.88 5.57 -23.46
CA THR A 70 4.64 6.82 -23.48
C THR A 70 3.72 8.01 -23.73
N ASP A 71 4.21 9.22 -23.47
CA ASP A 71 3.49 10.45 -23.76
C ASP A 71 3.11 10.56 -25.24
N GLU A 72 4.04 10.22 -26.14
CA GLU A 72 3.83 10.24 -27.58
C GLU A 72 2.70 9.29 -27.97
N TRP A 73 2.73 8.06 -27.43
CA TRP A 73 1.71 7.05 -27.71
C TRP A 73 0.31 7.50 -27.22
N ALA A 74 0.25 8.09 -26.03
CA ALA A 74 -1.00 8.60 -25.46
C ALA A 74 -1.54 9.78 -26.29
N LYS A 75 -0.68 10.72 -26.67
CA LYS A 75 -1.02 11.89 -27.48
C LYS A 75 -1.56 11.52 -28.86
N GLU A 76 -0.90 10.57 -29.54
CA GLU A 76 -1.36 10.07 -30.84
C GLU A 76 -2.77 9.48 -30.80
N ARG A 77 -3.23 9.00 -29.64
CA ARG A 77 -4.54 8.36 -29.43
C ARG A 77 -5.54 9.27 -28.72
N GLY A 78 -5.19 10.52 -28.47
CA GLY A 78 -6.04 11.48 -27.75
C GLY A 78 -6.30 11.05 -26.30
N LEU A 79 -5.40 10.23 -25.71
CA LEU A 79 -5.50 9.79 -24.32
C LEU A 79 -4.79 10.78 -23.40
N LYS A 80 -5.41 11.08 -22.26
CA LYS A 80 -4.82 11.91 -21.22
C LYS A 80 -4.21 11.02 -20.14
N PRO A 81 -2.90 11.10 -19.87
CA PRO A 81 -2.30 10.40 -18.74
C PRO A 81 -2.91 10.88 -17.43
N LEU A 82 -3.29 9.95 -16.54
CA LEU A 82 -3.78 10.26 -15.21
C LEU A 82 -2.61 10.66 -14.30
N ALA A 83 -1.50 9.94 -14.40
CA ALA A 83 -0.25 10.20 -13.67
C ALA A 83 0.91 9.51 -14.39
N TYR A 84 2.14 9.82 -13.95
CA TYR A 84 3.38 9.25 -14.47
C TYR A 84 4.07 8.40 -13.43
N ILE A 85 4.59 7.24 -13.81
CA ILE A 85 5.49 6.45 -12.97
C ILE A 85 6.89 7.05 -13.16
N VAL A 86 7.41 7.71 -12.11
CA VAL A 86 8.70 8.43 -12.19
C VAL A 86 9.84 7.67 -11.52
N HIS A 87 9.57 6.95 -10.46
CA HIS A 87 10.55 6.12 -9.76
C HIS A 87 9.94 4.80 -9.32
N GLN A 88 10.78 3.76 -9.26
CA GLN A 88 10.41 2.45 -8.74
C GLN A 88 11.60 1.79 -8.06
N GLU A 89 11.31 0.91 -7.08
CA GLU A 89 12.31 0.13 -6.38
C GLU A 89 11.74 -1.20 -5.93
N THR A 90 12.60 -2.20 -5.83
CA THR A 90 12.28 -3.50 -5.25
C THR A 90 13.26 -3.83 -4.13
N ALA A 91 12.81 -4.58 -3.15
CA ALA A 91 13.66 -5.12 -2.10
C ALA A 91 13.30 -6.56 -1.77
N ALA A 92 14.25 -7.26 -1.20
CA ALA A 92 14.04 -8.56 -0.57
C ALA A 92 14.75 -8.58 0.79
N VAL A 93 14.17 -9.30 1.75
CA VAL A 93 14.72 -9.48 3.10
C VAL A 93 14.84 -10.95 3.45
N ASP A 94 15.84 -11.28 4.26
CA ASP A 94 16.02 -12.64 4.78
C ASP A 94 15.07 -12.89 5.98
N PHE A 95 13.85 -13.27 5.68
CA PHE A 95 12.87 -13.60 6.71
C PHE A 95 13.02 -15.01 7.31
N ILE A 96 13.91 -15.84 6.75
CA ILE A 96 14.21 -17.20 7.23
C ILE A 96 15.41 -17.20 8.18
N GLY A 97 16.29 -16.21 8.08
CA GLY A 97 17.49 -16.09 8.90
C GLY A 97 18.69 -16.87 8.36
N LYS A 98 18.74 -17.17 7.08
CA LYS A 98 19.88 -17.86 6.44
C LYS A 98 21.17 -17.03 6.48
N SER A 99 21.06 -15.73 6.51
CA SER A 99 22.18 -14.78 6.63
C SER A 99 22.66 -14.57 8.08
N GLY A 100 22.02 -15.20 9.05
CA GLY A 100 22.32 -15.03 10.49
C GLY A 100 21.48 -13.94 11.18
N THR A 101 20.74 -13.14 10.42
CA THR A 101 19.77 -12.18 10.94
C THR A 101 18.42 -12.42 10.27
N THR A 102 17.34 -12.19 11.01
CA THR A 102 15.98 -12.32 10.47
C THR A 102 15.30 -10.96 10.39
N GLU A 103 14.58 -10.74 9.29
CA GLU A 103 13.62 -9.64 9.17
C GLU A 103 12.20 -10.16 9.24
N GLY A 104 11.24 -9.27 9.51
CA GLY A 104 9.82 -9.59 9.36
C GLY A 104 9.50 -9.92 7.91
N LEU A 105 8.71 -10.97 7.70
CA LEU A 105 8.31 -11.48 6.37
C LEU A 105 7.87 -10.39 5.39
N LEU A 106 7.25 -9.31 5.88
CA LEU A 106 6.63 -8.26 5.07
C LEU A 106 7.34 -6.90 5.20
N MET A 107 8.60 -6.89 5.68
CA MET A 107 9.36 -5.66 5.94
C MET A 107 10.20 -5.15 4.75
N ALA A 108 10.23 -5.85 3.63
CA ALA A 108 11.02 -5.43 2.46
C ALA A 108 10.73 -3.99 1.98
N PRO A 109 9.50 -3.46 2.01
CA PRO A 109 9.24 -2.07 1.66
C PRO A 109 9.96 -1.06 2.57
N ALA A 110 10.24 -1.40 3.83
CA ALA A 110 11.01 -0.53 4.74
C ALA A 110 12.43 -0.25 4.19
N TYR A 111 12.96 -1.15 3.37
CA TYR A 111 14.26 -1.02 2.69
C TYR A 111 14.14 -0.42 1.29
N ALA A 112 13.07 -0.73 0.56
CA ALA A 112 12.87 -0.25 -0.80
C ALA A 112 12.60 1.26 -0.85
N VAL A 113 11.73 1.76 0.03
CA VAL A 113 11.31 3.18 0.05
C VAL A 113 12.51 4.12 0.23
N PRO A 114 13.38 3.99 1.27
CA PRO A 114 14.50 4.91 1.44
C PRO A 114 15.45 4.93 0.24
N ARG A 115 15.75 3.79 -0.38
CA ARG A 115 16.59 3.73 -1.58
C ARG A 115 15.96 4.42 -2.78
N MET A 116 14.62 4.31 -2.92
CA MET A 116 13.89 5.01 -3.97
C MET A 116 13.89 6.52 -3.73
N LEU A 117 13.67 6.96 -2.49
CA LEU A 117 13.68 8.37 -2.10
C LEU A 117 15.06 9.02 -2.33
N GLU A 118 16.14 8.34 -1.95
CA GLU A 118 17.51 8.80 -2.20
C GLU A 118 17.76 9.06 -3.69
N ARG A 119 17.41 8.09 -4.56
CA ARG A 119 17.56 8.26 -6.01
C ARG A 119 16.65 9.34 -6.60
N ALA A 120 15.50 9.56 -5.99
CA ALA A 120 14.56 10.60 -6.41
C ALA A 120 14.94 11.99 -5.89
N GLY A 121 15.85 12.09 -4.91
CA GLY A 121 16.15 13.34 -4.22
C GLY A 121 14.96 13.87 -3.42
N LEU A 122 14.13 12.98 -2.87
CA LEU A 122 12.92 13.30 -2.13
C LEU A 122 13.02 12.83 -0.67
N THR A 123 12.23 13.45 0.17
CA THR A 123 11.97 13.02 1.54
C THR A 123 10.67 12.23 1.65
N LEU A 124 10.49 11.50 2.75
CA LEU A 124 9.25 10.77 3.00
C LEU A 124 8.03 11.69 3.13
N GLN A 125 8.22 12.97 3.41
CA GLN A 125 7.16 13.96 3.62
C GLN A 125 6.70 14.69 2.34
N ASP A 126 7.38 14.47 1.20
CA ASP A 126 7.13 15.18 -0.08
C ASP A 126 5.91 14.65 -0.86
N PHE A 127 5.04 13.89 -0.21
CA PHE A 127 3.91 13.23 -0.87
C PHE A 127 2.57 13.79 -0.44
N ASP A 128 1.65 13.82 -1.38
CA ASP A 128 0.24 14.18 -1.17
C ASP A 128 -0.60 12.97 -0.78
N PHE A 129 -0.21 11.77 -1.26
CA PHE A 129 -0.89 10.52 -0.96
C PHE A 129 0.13 9.40 -0.70
N TYR A 130 -0.23 8.52 0.23
CA TYR A 130 0.47 7.27 0.52
C TYR A 130 -0.50 6.12 0.30
N GLU A 131 -0.19 5.25 -0.63
CA GLU A 131 -0.94 4.03 -0.89
C GLU A 131 -0.09 2.83 -0.44
N ILE A 132 -0.31 2.37 0.78
CA ILE A 132 0.41 1.24 1.37
C ILE A 132 -0.51 0.02 1.39
N HIS A 133 -0.05 -1.07 0.77
CA HIS A 133 -0.78 -2.33 0.84
C HIS A 133 -0.90 -2.82 2.28
N GLU A 134 -2.13 -3.12 2.68
CA GLU A 134 -2.48 -3.53 4.04
C GLU A 134 -2.62 -5.06 4.12
N ALA A 135 -1.51 -5.81 3.98
CA ALA A 135 -1.56 -7.25 4.22
C ALA A 135 -2.05 -7.55 5.65
N PHE A 136 -1.56 -6.76 6.60
CA PHE A 136 -1.98 -6.70 8.00
C PHE A 136 -1.83 -5.26 8.49
N ALA A 137 -2.73 -4.82 9.37
CA ALA A 137 -2.58 -3.51 10.01
C ALA A 137 -1.24 -3.42 10.76
N SER A 138 -0.84 -4.50 11.44
CA SER A 138 0.45 -4.57 12.15
C SER A 138 1.65 -4.40 11.21
N GLN A 139 1.60 -4.95 10.01
CA GLN A 139 2.68 -4.79 9.02
C GLN A 139 2.83 -3.33 8.59
N VAL A 140 1.74 -2.65 8.29
CA VAL A 140 1.78 -1.22 7.94
C VAL A 140 2.36 -0.41 9.09
N LEU A 141 1.87 -0.63 10.32
CA LEU A 141 2.35 0.06 11.52
C LEU A 141 3.81 -0.24 11.81
N SER A 142 4.28 -1.47 11.60
CA SER A 142 5.69 -1.83 11.76
C SER A 142 6.59 -1.13 10.73
N THR A 143 6.14 -1.02 9.48
CA THR A 143 6.88 -0.28 8.44
C THR A 143 6.99 1.21 8.80
N LEU A 144 5.89 1.83 9.24
CA LEU A 144 5.90 3.24 9.65
C LEU A 144 6.81 3.46 10.88
N ALA A 145 6.71 2.57 11.90
CA ALA A 145 7.56 2.65 13.08
C ALA A 145 9.04 2.47 12.75
N ALA A 146 9.39 1.59 11.81
CA ALA A 146 10.77 1.39 11.36
C ALA A 146 11.37 2.65 10.70
N TRP A 147 10.57 3.41 9.96
CA TRP A 147 11.02 4.68 9.37
C TRP A 147 11.19 5.81 10.40
N GLU A 148 10.53 5.70 11.56
CA GLU A 148 10.62 6.65 12.66
C GLU A 148 11.71 6.27 13.70
N ASP A 149 12.23 5.04 13.64
CA ASP A 149 13.18 4.50 14.62
C ASP A 149 14.63 4.81 14.25
N ASP A 150 15.33 5.52 15.13
CA ASP A 150 16.74 5.90 14.96
C ASP A 150 17.64 4.70 14.74
N SER A 151 17.50 3.68 15.58
CA SER A 151 18.36 2.49 15.57
C SER A 151 18.14 1.69 14.29
N PHE A 152 16.89 1.47 13.88
CA PHE A 152 16.57 0.79 12.63
C PHE A 152 17.13 1.56 11.42
N CYS A 153 16.92 2.86 11.37
CA CYS A 153 17.39 3.69 10.25
C CYS A 153 18.91 3.71 10.16
N GLN A 154 19.63 3.83 11.28
CA GLN A 154 21.09 3.83 11.30
C GLN A 154 21.67 2.44 11.05
N GLU A 155 21.26 1.44 11.81
CA GLU A 155 21.89 0.12 11.80
C GLU A 155 21.45 -0.78 10.63
N ARG A 156 20.18 -0.63 10.18
CA ARG A 156 19.60 -1.50 9.16
C ARG A 156 19.50 -0.82 7.79
N LEU A 157 19.27 0.47 7.74
CA LEU A 157 19.14 1.23 6.49
C LEU A 157 20.41 2.01 6.13
N GLY A 158 21.35 2.20 7.08
CA GLY A 158 22.59 2.97 6.86
C GLY A 158 22.33 4.47 6.70
N LEU A 159 21.26 4.99 7.28
CA LEU A 159 20.90 6.40 7.24
C LEU A 159 21.49 7.14 8.44
N ASP A 160 21.80 8.43 8.27
CA ASP A 160 22.29 9.27 9.36
C ASP A 160 21.21 9.68 10.37
N ALA A 161 19.94 9.63 9.95
CA ALA A 161 18.77 10.00 10.76
C ALA A 161 17.53 9.22 10.30
N PRO A 162 16.45 9.17 11.13
CA PRO A 162 15.18 8.59 10.72
C PRO A 162 14.60 9.27 9.48
N LEU A 163 13.85 8.50 8.68
CA LEU A 163 13.03 9.05 7.59
C LEU A 163 11.90 9.94 8.13
N GLY A 164 11.49 9.71 9.38
CA GLY A 164 10.41 10.41 10.05
C GLY A 164 9.03 9.83 9.78
N SER A 165 8.01 10.53 10.26
CA SER A 165 6.61 10.11 10.14
C SER A 165 5.96 10.62 8.86
N ILE A 166 4.92 9.90 8.42
CA ILE A 166 4.00 10.36 7.39
C ILE A 166 2.79 11.05 8.02
N ASP A 167 2.14 11.94 7.28
CA ASP A 167 0.80 12.40 7.62
C ASP A 167 -0.22 11.28 7.34
N ARG A 168 -0.71 10.64 8.41
CA ARG A 168 -1.67 9.54 8.30
C ARG A 168 -3.02 9.93 7.68
N SER A 169 -3.36 11.22 7.63
CA SER A 169 -4.55 11.68 6.93
C SER A 169 -4.46 11.52 5.42
N LYS A 170 -3.24 11.35 4.89
CA LYS A 170 -2.93 11.11 3.49
C LYS A 170 -2.76 9.62 3.16
N LEU A 171 -2.85 8.73 4.17
CA LEU A 171 -2.64 7.29 4.01
C LEU A 171 -3.93 6.58 3.62
N ASN A 172 -3.93 5.88 2.47
CA ASN A 172 -5.04 5.03 2.00
C ASN A 172 -6.40 5.75 2.10
N VAL A 173 -6.46 6.99 1.63
CA VAL A 173 -7.57 7.93 1.87
C VAL A 173 -8.94 7.41 1.42
N ASN A 174 -8.97 6.55 0.40
CA ASN A 174 -10.18 5.90 -0.11
C ASN A 174 -10.30 4.43 0.33
N GLY A 175 -9.53 4.03 1.35
CA GLY A 175 -9.48 2.66 1.85
C GLY A 175 -8.55 1.78 1.02
N SER A 176 -8.16 0.63 1.57
CA SER A 176 -7.24 -0.30 0.92
C SER A 176 -7.60 -1.76 1.25
N SER A 177 -6.62 -2.65 1.26
CA SER A 177 -6.79 -4.10 1.23
C SER A 177 -7.51 -4.70 2.43
N LEU A 178 -7.43 -4.10 3.62
CA LEU A 178 -8.19 -4.57 4.80
C LEU A 178 -9.70 -4.54 4.55
N ALA A 179 -10.18 -3.56 3.79
CA ALA A 179 -11.59 -3.40 3.49
C ALA A 179 -11.99 -4.05 2.15
N ALA A 180 -11.15 -3.93 1.12
CA ALA A 180 -11.44 -4.46 -0.21
C ALA A 180 -11.12 -5.95 -0.35
N GLY A 181 -10.03 -6.41 0.26
CA GLY A 181 -9.46 -7.72 0.07
C GLY A 181 -8.18 -7.68 -0.75
N HIS A 182 -7.57 -8.87 -0.92
CA HIS A 182 -6.26 -9.02 -1.55
C HIS A 182 -6.27 -10.15 -2.59
N PRO A 183 -6.60 -9.87 -3.84
CA PRO A 183 -6.50 -10.82 -4.94
C PRO A 183 -5.07 -10.88 -5.51
N PHE A 184 -4.08 -11.10 -4.65
CA PHE A 184 -2.64 -11.23 -4.93
C PHE A 184 -2.14 -10.28 -6.04
N ALA A 185 -1.90 -10.81 -7.24
CA ALA A 185 -1.33 -10.05 -8.36
C ALA A 185 -2.18 -8.85 -8.82
N ALA A 186 -3.49 -8.86 -8.57
CA ALA A 186 -4.37 -7.75 -8.94
C ALA A 186 -4.26 -6.53 -7.99
N THR A 187 -3.77 -6.72 -6.77
CA THR A 187 -3.70 -5.65 -5.76
C THR A 187 -2.82 -4.48 -6.20
N GLY A 188 -1.66 -4.75 -6.81
CA GLY A 188 -0.77 -3.69 -7.29
C GLY A 188 -1.42 -2.80 -8.34
N GLY A 189 -2.10 -3.39 -9.33
CA GLY A 189 -2.82 -2.64 -10.35
C GLY A 189 -3.97 -1.82 -9.77
N ARG A 190 -4.73 -2.37 -8.80
CA ARG A 190 -5.76 -1.63 -8.08
C ARG A 190 -5.19 -0.40 -7.35
N ILE A 191 -4.11 -0.58 -6.59
CA ILE A 191 -3.46 0.50 -5.83
C ILE A 191 -2.95 1.58 -6.79
N LEU A 192 -2.29 1.17 -7.87
CA LEU A 192 -1.77 2.08 -8.90
C LEU A 192 -2.89 2.92 -9.52
N ALA A 193 -4.00 2.29 -9.92
CA ALA A 193 -5.16 2.98 -10.50
C ALA A 193 -5.80 3.96 -9.51
N THR A 194 -5.92 3.58 -8.22
CA THR A 194 -6.42 4.45 -7.16
C THR A 194 -5.53 5.69 -7.00
N ALA A 195 -4.21 5.50 -6.87
CA ALA A 195 -3.25 6.60 -6.70
C ALA A 195 -3.24 7.53 -7.93
N ALA A 196 -3.25 6.98 -9.14
CA ALA A 196 -3.29 7.76 -10.36
C ALA A 196 -4.56 8.62 -10.46
N LYS A 197 -5.73 8.07 -10.10
CA LYS A 197 -6.98 8.84 -10.07
C LYS A 197 -7.00 9.92 -8.99
N LEU A 198 -6.47 9.64 -7.81
CA LEU A 198 -6.33 10.64 -6.74
C LEU A 198 -5.49 11.84 -7.22
N LEU A 199 -4.37 11.57 -7.88
CA LEU A 199 -3.52 12.61 -8.45
C LEU A 199 -4.21 13.37 -9.59
N ASP A 200 -4.93 12.68 -10.47
CA ASP A 200 -5.67 13.33 -11.56
C ASP A 200 -6.78 14.26 -11.04
N GLN A 201 -7.53 13.83 -10.00
CA GLN A 201 -8.54 14.66 -9.36
C GLN A 201 -7.93 15.86 -8.62
N LYS A 202 -6.77 15.70 -7.99
CA LYS A 202 -6.03 16.79 -7.35
C LYS A 202 -5.43 17.75 -8.39
N GLY A 203 -5.08 17.26 -9.58
CA GLY A 203 -4.50 18.02 -10.69
C GLY A 203 -2.98 18.20 -10.64
N SER A 204 -2.32 17.84 -9.57
CA SER A 204 -0.86 17.89 -9.40
C SER A 204 -0.42 17.11 -8.15
N GLY A 205 0.89 16.84 -8.04
CA GLY A 205 1.49 16.31 -6.81
C GLY A 205 2.06 14.91 -6.97
N ARG A 206 2.33 14.26 -5.82
CA ARG A 206 3.02 12.97 -5.75
C ARG A 206 2.26 11.97 -4.90
N ALA A 207 2.32 10.71 -5.32
CA ALA A 207 1.86 9.58 -4.51
C ALA A 207 3.00 8.55 -4.35
N LEU A 208 3.18 8.08 -3.12
CA LEU A 208 4.08 6.97 -2.81
C LEU A 208 3.26 5.69 -2.69
N ILE A 209 3.64 4.69 -3.46
CA ILE A 209 3.07 3.34 -3.40
C ILE A 209 4.08 2.40 -2.75
N SER A 210 3.62 1.60 -1.77
CA SER A 210 4.44 0.64 -1.05
C SER A 210 3.68 -0.66 -0.86
N ILE A 211 4.21 -1.74 -1.43
CA ILE A 211 3.56 -3.05 -1.47
C ILE A 211 4.52 -4.11 -0.96
N CYS A 212 4.17 -4.78 0.13
CA CYS A 212 4.85 -5.98 0.58
C CYS A 212 4.28 -7.22 -0.13
N ALA A 213 5.13 -8.21 -0.35
CA ALA A 213 4.74 -9.51 -0.87
C ALA A 213 5.33 -10.64 -0.03
N ALA A 214 4.56 -11.71 0.14
CA ALA A 214 5.03 -12.92 0.81
C ALA A 214 6.30 -13.47 0.13
N GLY A 215 7.20 -14.04 0.95
CA GLY A 215 8.54 -14.43 0.47
C GLY A 215 9.60 -13.37 0.72
N GLY A 216 9.31 -12.39 1.58
CA GLY A 216 10.26 -11.34 1.98
C GLY A 216 10.49 -10.29 0.92
N GLN A 217 9.55 -10.06 0.02
CA GLN A 217 9.69 -9.13 -1.10
C GLN A 217 8.90 -7.84 -0.89
N GLY A 218 9.30 -6.78 -1.58
CA GLY A 218 8.61 -5.50 -1.62
C GLY A 218 8.80 -4.79 -2.94
N VAL A 219 7.75 -4.11 -3.38
CA VAL A 219 7.74 -3.26 -4.59
C VAL A 219 7.21 -1.88 -4.20
N THR A 220 7.92 -0.86 -4.63
CA THR A 220 7.53 0.53 -4.37
C THR A 220 7.62 1.36 -5.63
N CYS A 221 6.77 2.38 -5.76
CA CYS A 221 6.91 3.34 -6.84
C CYS A 221 6.42 4.73 -6.43
N ILE A 222 6.86 5.73 -7.18
CA ILE A 222 6.40 7.11 -7.08
C ILE A 222 5.63 7.44 -8.34
N LEU A 223 4.40 7.96 -8.14
CA LEU A 223 3.62 8.58 -9.20
C LEU A 223 3.67 10.11 -9.05
N GLU A 224 3.70 10.81 -10.19
CA GLU A 224 3.58 12.26 -10.29
C GLU A 224 2.47 12.67 -11.27
N LYS A 225 1.90 13.86 -11.00
CA LYS A 225 0.96 14.54 -11.87
C LYS A 225 1.37 16.01 -12.02
#